data_0f34515128d1aaa7c60aed4faf22dbff
#
_entry.id   0f34515128d1aaa7c60aed4faf22dbff
#
_cell.length_a   1.000
_cell.length_b   1.000
_cell.length_c   1.000
_cell.angle_alpha   90.00
_cell.angle_beta   90.00
_cell.angle_gamma   90.00
#
_symmetry.space_group_name_H-M   'P 1'
#
loop_
_entity.id
_entity.type
_entity.pdbx_description
1 polymer ?
#
loop_
_entity_poly.entity_id
_entity_poly.type
_entity_poly.pdbx_seq_one_letter_code
_entity_poly.pdbx_strand_id
1 'polypeptide(L)'
;MSSFSSRQAAFRDVFKVREFRALWGSQTLSEVGDRLALVALTLLVYDRTGSALLSAVAYAASYVPWVIGGLVLSGLGDRLPRRDVMVACDVIRAILVAVMLLPGIPVAGLVGLLYVTSMAQAPFEAAKSAILPDVLQGERYALAATVMQTSFRIALVCGAAAGGVTVALIGARPALAMDAVTFVASALLVRFGTRSRPAPAGPAPHAVKQLREGARLVLGDKAIRTLMMLGWLIALYSIPEGIAAPYAATLRGGPTAAGLVIASGQVGAVLAAPVFTKRIGPLTRLRWMGPMAVCSCAVLLLMLFQPGLAVSMVIFALSGTFAIYQIAANTAFVQWVPDKRRAQAFGLASIGVVVGQGAALMLAGVAAEVVPPATVIALSGGLGTVTACGLALRWRHIPPVVGRHTARHLHGQVRRGRPERCRPRPAASRHPVVRVPRQAGPDRLIRQPDQAGLPAATAGGRLLKAAPRSLVPAQPAAPPGDTIAAAAPEFPGN
;
A
#
# COMPACT_ATOMS: atom_id res chain seq x y z
N MET A 1 24.25 20.65 -3.00
CA MET A 1 24.83 19.60 -2.12
C MET A 1 24.11 19.47 -0.76
N SER A 2 23.35 20.45 -0.29
CA SER A 2 22.64 20.40 1.02
C SER A 2 21.39 19.49 1.07
N SER A 3 20.75 19.20 -0.07
CA SER A 3 19.52 18.38 -0.10
C SER A 3 19.77 16.87 0.09
N PHE A 4 20.98 16.39 -0.18
CA PHE A 4 21.31 14.96 -0.02
C PHE A 4 21.59 14.59 1.45
N SER A 5 22.20 15.53 2.22
CA SER A 5 22.48 15.30 3.65
C SER A 5 21.22 15.37 4.52
N SER A 6 20.26 16.22 4.17
CA SER A 6 18.97 16.30 4.87
C SER A 6 18.09 15.08 4.66
N ARG A 7 18.12 14.47 3.45
CA ARG A 7 17.40 13.20 3.18
C ARG A 7 18.00 12.01 3.93
N GLN A 8 19.34 11.94 4.04
CA GLN A 8 19.97 10.86 4.81
C GLN A 8 19.70 10.98 6.30
N ALA A 9 19.69 12.18 6.86
CA ALA A 9 19.32 12.43 8.25
C ALA A 9 17.85 12.02 8.52
N ALA A 10 16.92 12.32 7.62
CA ALA A 10 15.51 11.94 7.75
C ALA A 10 15.29 10.42 7.73
N PHE A 11 16.00 9.66 6.89
CA PHE A 11 15.92 8.19 6.88
C PHE A 11 16.43 7.61 8.22
N ARG A 12 17.56 8.07 8.71
CA ARG A 12 18.09 7.64 10.01
C ARG A 12 17.12 7.93 11.16
N ASP A 13 16.41 9.05 11.12
CA ASP A 13 15.46 9.44 12.16
C ASP A 13 14.22 8.56 12.21
N VAL A 14 13.76 8.04 11.06
CA VAL A 14 12.67 7.07 11.01
C VAL A 14 13.10 5.74 11.65
N PHE A 15 14.30 5.26 11.35
CA PHE A 15 14.84 4.02 11.94
C PHE A 15 15.26 4.14 13.41
N LYS A 16 15.42 5.35 13.99
CA LYS A 16 15.61 5.54 15.44
C LYS A 16 14.37 5.15 16.25
N VAL A 17 13.17 5.22 15.65
CA VAL A 17 11.91 4.87 16.33
C VAL A 17 11.78 3.35 16.44
N ARG A 18 11.82 2.83 17.68
CA ARG A 18 11.76 1.39 17.95
C ARG A 18 10.50 0.73 17.38
N GLU A 19 9.36 1.37 17.53
CA GLU A 19 8.08 0.86 17.02
C GLU A 19 8.10 0.74 15.48
N PHE A 20 8.68 1.72 14.78
CA PHE A 20 8.83 1.65 13.33
C PHE A 20 9.73 0.48 12.90
N ARG A 21 10.86 0.29 13.56
CA ARG A 21 11.74 -0.85 13.26
C ARG A 21 11.03 -2.19 13.43
N ALA A 22 10.21 -2.32 14.48
CA ALA A 22 9.44 -3.53 14.70
C ALA A 22 8.39 -3.77 13.60
N LEU A 23 7.63 -2.73 13.22
CA LEU A 23 6.64 -2.80 12.14
C LEU A 23 7.29 -3.07 10.78
N TRP A 24 8.40 -2.40 10.48
CA TRP A 24 9.13 -2.59 9.23
C TRP A 24 9.77 -3.99 9.17
N GLY A 25 10.40 -4.42 10.24
CA GLY A 25 11.04 -5.74 10.32
C GLY A 25 10.02 -6.88 10.22
N SER A 26 8.89 -6.77 10.94
CA SER A 26 7.81 -7.76 10.87
C SER A 26 7.24 -7.87 9.46
N GLN A 27 6.93 -6.75 8.81
CA GLN A 27 6.44 -6.75 7.44
C GLN A 27 7.44 -7.36 6.47
N THR A 28 8.70 -6.91 6.50
CA THR A 28 9.70 -7.37 5.53
C THR A 28 9.96 -8.87 5.67
N LEU A 29 10.03 -9.35 6.91
CA LEU A 29 10.26 -10.76 7.21
C LEU A 29 9.07 -11.62 6.77
N SER A 30 7.85 -11.22 7.12
CA SER A 30 6.63 -11.91 6.73
C SER A 30 6.44 -11.93 5.21
N GLU A 31 6.69 -10.83 4.50
CA GLU A 31 6.56 -10.78 3.03
C GLU A 31 7.57 -11.69 2.31
N VAL A 32 8.81 -11.76 2.78
CA VAL A 32 9.80 -12.68 2.21
C VAL A 32 9.36 -14.13 2.43
N GLY A 33 8.91 -14.46 3.65
CA GLY A 33 8.38 -15.78 3.99
C GLY A 33 7.16 -16.16 3.14
N ASP A 34 6.17 -15.27 3.05
CA ASP A 34 4.98 -15.44 2.22
C ASP A 34 5.30 -15.76 0.76
N ARG A 35 6.26 -15.04 0.17
CA ARG A 35 6.67 -15.28 -1.22
C ARG A 35 7.41 -16.59 -1.39
N LEU A 36 8.24 -16.94 -0.43
CA LEU A 36 8.93 -18.23 -0.40
C LEU A 36 7.93 -19.38 -0.30
N ALA A 37 6.97 -19.30 0.63
CA ALA A 37 5.93 -20.30 0.82
C ALA A 37 5.01 -20.44 -0.40
N LEU A 38 4.63 -19.32 -1.01
CA LEU A 38 3.82 -19.32 -2.22
C LEU A 38 4.49 -20.06 -3.37
N VAL A 39 5.76 -19.78 -3.63
CA VAL A 39 6.56 -20.48 -4.65
C VAL A 39 6.69 -21.95 -4.29
N ALA A 40 7.02 -22.25 -3.04
CA ALA A 40 7.18 -23.62 -2.55
C ALA A 40 5.90 -24.45 -2.71
N LEU A 41 4.74 -23.89 -2.34
CA LEU A 41 3.48 -24.61 -2.42
C LEU A 41 3.00 -24.74 -3.87
N THR A 42 3.17 -23.70 -4.69
CA THR A 42 2.83 -23.75 -6.12
C THR A 42 3.60 -24.87 -6.84
N LEU A 43 4.91 -24.99 -6.55
CA LEU A 43 5.76 -26.06 -7.08
C LEU A 43 5.36 -27.42 -6.51
N LEU A 44 5.13 -27.54 -5.20
CA LEU A 44 4.72 -28.79 -4.55
C LEU A 44 3.40 -29.31 -5.11
N VAL A 45 2.44 -28.42 -5.38
CA VAL A 45 1.16 -28.79 -6.00
C VAL A 45 1.38 -29.28 -7.41
N TYR A 46 2.21 -28.58 -8.20
CA TYR A 46 2.53 -29.02 -9.55
C TYR A 46 3.26 -30.36 -9.57
N ASP A 47 4.28 -30.55 -8.74
CA ASP A 47 5.04 -31.81 -8.65
C ASP A 47 4.18 -33.00 -8.27
N ARG A 48 3.16 -32.81 -7.40
CA ARG A 48 2.27 -33.88 -6.97
C ARG A 48 1.16 -34.20 -7.97
N THR A 49 0.72 -33.26 -8.76
CA THR A 49 -0.49 -33.38 -9.58
C THR A 49 -0.23 -33.37 -11.08
N GLY A 50 0.89 -32.78 -11.51
CA GLY A 50 1.15 -32.46 -12.92
C GLY A 50 0.19 -31.40 -13.49
N SER A 51 -0.76 -30.87 -12.69
CA SER A 51 -1.82 -29.99 -13.15
C SER A 51 -1.39 -28.51 -13.09
N ALA A 52 -1.39 -27.87 -14.25
CA ALA A 52 -1.17 -26.44 -14.39
C ALA A 52 -2.28 -25.63 -13.71
N LEU A 53 -3.53 -26.12 -13.78
CA LEU A 53 -4.67 -25.50 -13.14
C LEU A 53 -4.52 -25.47 -11.61
N LEU A 54 -4.20 -26.61 -10.98
CA LEU A 54 -4.05 -26.65 -9.53
C LEU A 54 -2.88 -25.80 -9.04
N SER A 55 -1.79 -25.76 -9.79
CA SER A 55 -0.67 -24.86 -9.56
C SER A 55 -1.07 -23.38 -9.65
N ALA A 56 -1.83 -22.99 -10.67
CA ALA A 56 -2.35 -21.63 -10.83
C ALA A 56 -3.37 -21.27 -9.72
N VAL A 57 -4.20 -22.22 -9.30
CA VAL A 57 -5.14 -22.03 -8.17
C VAL A 57 -4.35 -21.82 -6.87
N ALA A 58 -3.27 -22.58 -6.62
CA ALA A 58 -2.40 -22.35 -5.46
C ALA A 58 -1.76 -20.95 -5.51
N TYR A 59 -1.27 -20.51 -6.67
CA TYR A 59 -0.73 -19.16 -6.82
C TYR A 59 -1.80 -18.07 -6.65
N ALA A 60 -3.02 -18.29 -7.13
CA ALA A 60 -4.16 -17.37 -6.97
C ALA A 60 -4.59 -17.16 -5.51
N ALA A 61 -4.12 -18.01 -4.59
CA ALA A 61 -4.31 -17.81 -3.15
C ALA A 61 -3.70 -16.50 -2.63
N SER A 62 -2.75 -15.90 -3.35
CA SER A 62 -2.21 -14.57 -3.03
C SER A 62 -3.21 -13.43 -3.26
N TYR A 63 -4.27 -13.66 -4.00
CA TYR A 63 -5.18 -12.62 -4.46
C TYR A 63 -6.59 -12.75 -3.88
N VAL A 64 -7.32 -13.79 -4.29
CA VAL A 64 -8.74 -13.96 -3.99
C VAL A 64 -9.06 -13.94 -2.48
N PRO A 65 -8.36 -14.70 -1.62
CA PRO A 65 -8.65 -14.75 -0.19
C PRO A 65 -8.40 -13.41 0.52
N TRP A 66 -7.45 -12.61 0.03
CA TRP A 66 -7.16 -11.28 0.57
C TRP A 66 -8.38 -10.35 0.50
N VAL A 67 -9.14 -10.38 -0.62
CA VAL A 67 -10.39 -9.60 -0.75
C VAL A 67 -11.44 -10.11 0.22
N ILE A 68 -11.61 -11.42 0.30
CA ILE A 68 -12.59 -12.03 1.21
C ILE A 68 -12.24 -11.70 2.67
N GLY A 69 -10.96 -11.84 3.05
CA GLY A 69 -10.45 -11.46 4.36
C GLY A 69 -10.70 -9.98 4.67
N GLY A 70 -10.45 -9.10 3.69
CA GLY A 70 -10.72 -7.66 3.83
C GLY A 70 -12.20 -7.34 4.05
N LEU A 71 -13.12 -8.03 3.36
CA LEU A 71 -14.56 -7.82 3.51
C LEU A 71 -15.11 -8.39 4.83
N VAL A 72 -14.65 -9.58 5.21
CA VAL A 72 -15.18 -10.33 6.37
C VAL A 72 -14.51 -9.92 7.68
N LEU A 73 -13.19 -9.74 7.66
CA LEU A 73 -12.38 -9.54 8.86
C LEU A 73 -11.99 -8.08 9.12
N SER A 74 -12.31 -7.13 8.23
CA SER A 74 -11.98 -5.70 8.40
C SER A 74 -12.52 -5.11 9.70
N GLY A 75 -13.69 -5.56 10.16
CA GLY A 75 -14.29 -5.11 11.43
C GLY A 75 -13.55 -5.57 12.69
N LEU A 76 -12.64 -6.54 12.61
CA LEU A 76 -11.82 -6.96 13.76
C LEU A 76 -10.83 -5.88 14.20
N GLY A 77 -10.22 -5.19 13.24
CA GLY A 77 -9.28 -4.09 13.50
C GLY A 77 -9.91 -2.87 14.17
N ASP A 78 -11.25 -2.73 14.05
CA ASP A 78 -12.01 -1.63 14.66
C ASP A 78 -12.46 -1.94 16.10
N ARG A 79 -12.47 -3.22 16.50
CA ARG A 79 -12.96 -3.69 17.80
C ARG A 79 -11.86 -4.09 18.77
N LEU A 80 -10.69 -4.46 18.26
CA LEU A 80 -9.58 -4.98 19.06
C LEU A 80 -8.37 -4.05 18.97
N PRO A 81 -7.48 -4.08 20.00
CA PRO A 81 -6.21 -3.38 19.93
C PRO A 81 -5.42 -3.80 18.69
N ARG A 82 -5.05 -2.86 17.85
CA ARG A 82 -4.42 -3.10 16.53
C ARG A 82 -3.19 -4.00 16.62
N ARG A 83 -2.37 -3.83 17.68
CA ARG A 83 -1.19 -4.69 17.95
C ARG A 83 -1.62 -6.15 18.13
N ASP A 84 -2.65 -6.39 18.91
CA ASP A 84 -3.08 -7.75 19.25
C ASP A 84 -3.74 -8.44 18.05
N VAL A 85 -4.41 -7.69 17.17
CA VAL A 85 -4.87 -8.17 15.85
C VAL A 85 -3.70 -8.64 14.99
N MET A 86 -2.62 -7.84 14.87
CA MET A 86 -1.44 -8.23 14.10
C MET A 86 -0.80 -9.49 14.65
N VAL A 87 -0.61 -9.57 15.97
CA VAL A 87 -0.02 -10.75 16.63
C VAL A 87 -0.91 -11.99 16.43
N ALA A 88 -2.22 -11.87 16.60
CA ALA A 88 -3.15 -12.96 16.39
C ALA A 88 -3.14 -13.47 14.93
N CYS A 89 -3.10 -12.57 13.96
CA CYS A 89 -3.00 -12.93 12.55
C CYS A 89 -1.71 -13.73 12.26
N ASP A 90 -0.56 -13.26 12.73
CA ASP A 90 0.72 -13.94 12.50
C ASP A 90 0.77 -15.29 13.21
N VAL A 91 0.24 -15.41 14.44
CA VAL A 91 0.16 -16.70 15.17
C VAL A 91 -0.75 -17.69 14.42
N ILE A 92 -1.92 -17.25 13.96
CA ILE A 92 -2.83 -18.09 13.17
C ILE A 92 -2.14 -18.55 11.89
N ARG A 93 -1.45 -17.66 11.17
CA ARG A 93 -0.72 -17.97 9.94
C ARG A 93 0.41 -18.98 10.22
N ALA A 94 1.19 -18.77 11.28
CA ALA A 94 2.24 -19.70 11.71
C ALA A 94 1.69 -21.10 11.97
N ILE A 95 0.56 -21.21 12.69
CA ILE A 95 -0.10 -22.49 12.98
C ILE A 95 -0.59 -23.16 11.70
N LEU A 96 -1.26 -22.42 10.81
CA LEU A 96 -1.78 -22.95 9.55
C LEU A 96 -0.66 -23.47 8.65
N VAL A 97 0.44 -22.72 8.54
CA VAL A 97 1.62 -23.16 7.77
C VAL A 97 2.30 -24.36 8.44
N ALA A 98 2.40 -24.38 9.78
CA ALA A 98 2.91 -25.54 10.50
C ALA A 98 2.04 -26.80 10.26
N VAL A 99 0.72 -26.65 10.18
CA VAL A 99 -0.18 -27.76 9.80
C VAL A 99 0.13 -28.25 8.38
N MET A 100 0.46 -27.38 7.43
CA MET A 100 0.82 -27.81 6.05
C MET A 100 2.09 -28.70 6.02
N LEU A 101 2.91 -28.70 7.07
CA LEU A 101 4.11 -29.55 7.17
C LEU A 101 3.78 -31.01 7.50
N LEU A 102 2.58 -31.27 8.02
CA LEU A 102 2.19 -32.64 8.39
C LEU A 102 2.18 -33.56 7.15
N PRO A 103 2.66 -34.81 7.30
CA PRO A 103 2.60 -35.77 6.21
C PRO A 103 1.14 -36.16 5.92
N GLY A 104 0.85 -36.51 4.66
CA GLY A 104 -0.44 -37.08 4.28
C GLY A 104 -1.55 -36.06 3.96
N ILE A 105 -1.31 -34.74 4.07
CA ILE A 105 -2.31 -33.75 3.70
C ILE A 105 -2.54 -33.80 2.17
N PRO A 106 -3.80 -33.97 1.73
CA PRO A 106 -4.14 -33.94 0.31
C PRO A 106 -3.91 -32.52 -0.26
N VAL A 107 -3.68 -32.45 -1.57
CA VAL A 107 -3.41 -31.18 -2.27
C VAL A 107 -4.52 -30.14 -2.04
N ALA A 108 -5.79 -30.58 -2.08
CA ALA A 108 -6.93 -29.70 -1.78
C ALA A 108 -6.86 -29.12 -0.35
N GLY A 109 -6.39 -29.90 0.62
CA GLY A 109 -6.17 -29.45 2.00
C GLY A 109 -5.06 -28.40 2.08
N LEU A 110 -3.92 -28.61 1.38
CA LEU A 110 -2.83 -27.65 1.31
C LEU A 110 -3.27 -26.32 0.70
N VAL A 111 -3.98 -26.38 -0.42
CA VAL A 111 -4.53 -25.18 -1.07
C VAL A 111 -5.54 -24.48 -0.16
N GLY A 112 -6.45 -25.24 0.47
CA GLY A 112 -7.42 -24.69 1.42
C GLY A 112 -6.76 -23.98 2.60
N LEU A 113 -5.75 -24.58 3.21
CA LEU A 113 -4.95 -23.98 4.29
C LEU A 113 -4.26 -22.69 3.83
N LEU A 114 -3.69 -22.68 2.61
CA LEU A 114 -3.07 -21.48 2.05
C LEU A 114 -4.10 -20.35 1.87
N TYR A 115 -5.31 -20.69 1.39
CA TYR A 115 -6.38 -19.70 1.26
C TYR A 115 -6.78 -19.08 2.60
N VAL A 116 -6.90 -19.88 3.66
CA VAL A 116 -7.20 -19.38 5.01
C VAL A 116 -6.04 -18.53 5.55
N THR A 117 -4.79 -18.96 5.33
CA THR A 117 -3.59 -18.19 5.71
C THR A 117 -3.59 -16.81 5.05
N SER A 118 -3.88 -16.75 3.76
CA SER A 118 -3.93 -15.49 2.98
C SER A 118 -5.10 -14.58 3.41
N MET A 119 -6.22 -15.11 3.89
CA MET A 119 -7.31 -14.29 4.45
C MET A 119 -6.88 -13.51 5.69
N ALA A 120 -6.00 -14.05 6.52
CA ALA A 120 -5.50 -13.38 7.73
C ALA A 120 -4.53 -12.23 7.41
N GLN A 121 -4.03 -12.11 6.19
CA GLN A 121 -3.17 -11.00 5.76
C GLN A 121 -3.92 -9.67 5.72
N ALA A 122 -5.18 -9.64 5.30
CA ALA A 122 -5.95 -8.41 5.17
C ALA A 122 -6.14 -7.64 6.50
N PRO A 123 -6.57 -8.27 7.62
CA PRO A 123 -6.67 -7.58 8.90
C PRO A 123 -5.29 -7.19 9.47
N PHE A 124 -4.23 -7.96 9.21
CA PHE A 124 -2.86 -7.57 9.56
C PHE A 124 -2.46 -6.27 8.87
N GLU A 125 -2.63 -6.17 7.55
CA GLU A 125 -2.31 -4.98 6.76
C GLU A 125 -3.14 -3.76 7.16
N ALA A 126 -4.43 -3.95 7.46
CA ALA A 126 -5.32 -2.89 7.93
C ALA A 126 -4.85 -2.35 9.29
N ALA A 127 -4.54 -3.23 10.25
CA ALA A 127 -4.05 -2.85 11.57
C ALA A 127 -2.70 -2.14 11.49
N LYS A 128 -1.76 -2.64 10.69
CA LYS A 128 -0.44 -2.04 10.45
C LYS A 128 -0.57 -0.63 9.85
N SER A 129 -1.38 -0.48 8.81
CA SER A 129 -1.60 0.81 8.14
C SER A 129 -2.22 1.84 9.08
N ALA A 130 -3.04 1.40 10.03
CA ALA A 130 -3.66 2.25 11.02
C ALA A 130 -2.72 2.64 12.19
N ILE A 131 -1.72 1.81 12.52
CA ILE A 131 -0.71 2.13 13.56
C ILE A 131 0.33 3.12 13.05
N LEU A 132 0.70 3.04 11.77
CA LEU A 132 1.82 3.81 11.23
C LEU A 132 1.72 5.33 11.42
N PRO A 133 0.54 6.00 11.22
CA PRO A 133 0.37 7.43 11.50
C PRO A 133 0.48 7.78 12.99
N ASP A 134 0.16 6.84 13.89
CA ASP A 134 0.29 7.04 15.34
C ASP A 134 1.74 6.97 15.80
N VAL A 135 2.60 6.23 15.08
CA VAL A 135 4.02 6.06 15.37
C VAL A 135 4.85 7.20 14.77
N LEU A 136 4.51 7.67 13.58
CA LEU A 136 5.23 8.68 12.82
C LEU A 136 4.27 9.68 12.21
N GLN A 137 4.53 10.98 12.38
CA GLN A 137 3.69 12.06 11.89
C GLN A 137 4.42 12.93 10.84
N GLY A 138 3.64 13.65 10.02
CA GLY A 138 4.16 14.60 9.04
C GLY A 138 5.10 13.99 8.01
N GLU A 139 6.24 14.62 7.76
CA GLU A 139 7.22 14.16 6.77
C GLU A 139 7.83 12.79 7.11
N ARG A 140 7.95 12.44 8.40
CA ARG A 140 8.44 11.13 8.83
C ARG A 140 7.49 10.01 8.45
N TYR A 141 6.18 10.25 8.47
CA TYR A 141 5.18 9.28 8.01
C TYR A 141 5.32 9.00 6.51
N ALA A 142 5.42 10.06 5.69
CA ALA A 142 5.58 9.90 4.24
C ALA A 142 6.84 9.12 3.89
N LEU A 143 7.93 9.37 4.62
CA LEU A 143 9.20 8.68 4.45
C LEU A 143 9.11 7.21 4.88
N ALA A 144 8.47 6.94 6.02
CA ALA A 144 8.23 5.58 6.52
C ALA A 144 7.39 4.75 5.55
N ALA A 145 6.30 5.33 5.03
CA ALA A 145 5.47 4.69 4.02
C ALA A 145 6.26 4.36 2.74
N THR A 146 7.15 5.27 2.30
CA THR A 146 8.03 5.03 1.16
C THR A 146 9.01 3.89 1.41
N VAL A 147 9.63 3.84 2.60
CA VAL A 147 10.53 2.75 3.00
C VAL A 147 9.79 1.42 3.00
N MET A 148 8.63 1.36 3.65
CA MET A 148 7.83 0.13 3.73
C MET A 148 7.42 -0.37 2.34
N GLN A 149 6.96 0.53 1.45
CA GLN A 149 6.57 0.18 0.09
C GLN A 149 7.76 -0.29 -0.77
N THR A 150 8.93 0.33 -0.59
CA THR A 150 10.15 -0.09 -1.30
C THR A 150 10.62 -1.45 -0.81
N SER A 151 10.65 -1.66 0.51
CA SER A 151 11.00 -2.96 1.11
C SER A 151 10.05 -4.07 0.68
N PHE A 152 8.74 -3.78 0.62
CA PHE A 152 7.74 -4.70 0.08
C PHE A 152 8.07 -5.15 -1.36
N ARG A 153 8.40 -4.20 -2.24
CA ARG A 153 8.77 -4.54 -3.63
C ARG A 153 10.06 -5.34 -3.72
N ILE A 154 11.05 -5.04 -2.88
CA ILE A 154 12.29 -5.80 -2.81
C ILE A 154 12.00 -7.21 -2.30
N ALA A 155 11.16 -7.36 -1.26
CA ALA A 155 10.76 -8.64 -0.73
C ALA A 155 10.04 -9.53 -1.76
N LEU A 156 9.21 -8.93 -2.63
CA LEU A 156 8.58 -9.65 -3.75
C LEU A 156 9.62 -10.29 -4.69
N VAL A 157 10.64 -9.52 -5.08
CA VAL A 157 11.70 -9.98 -5.99
C VAL A 157 12.57 -11.03 -5.31
N CYS A 158 13.12 -10.68 -4.14
CA CYS A 158 14.05 -11.54 -3.42
C CYS A 158 13.37 -12.81 -2.90
N GLY A 159 12.14 -12.69 -2.39
CA GLY A 159 11.38 -13.81 -1.87
C GLY A 159 11.02 -14.84 -2.96
N ALA A 160 10.62 -14.38 -4.15
CA ALA A 160 10.30 -15.27 -5.26
C ALA A 160 11.56 -16.00 -5.79
N ALA A 161 12.65 -15.25 -6.02
CA ALA A 161 13.91 -15.83 -6.49
C ALA A 161 14.51 -16.79 -5.44
N ALA A 162 14.59 -16.34 -4.17
CA ALA A 162 15.06 -17.19 -3.07
C ALA A 162 14.16 -18.40 -2.86
N GLY A 163 12.83 -18.27 -3.04
CA GLY A 163 11.88 -19.36 -2.93
C GLY A 163 12.18 -20.48 -3.90
N GLY A 164 12.40 -20.16 -5.18
CA GLY A 164 12.78 -21.15 -6.19
C GLY A 164 14.10 -21.84 -5.87
N VAL A 165 15.13 -21.09 -5.45
CA VAL A 165 16.44 -21.63 -5.06
C VAL A 165 16.32 -22.49 -3.80
N THR A 166 15.60 -22.04 -2.78
CA THR A 166 15.40 -22.78 -1.52
C THR A 166 14.70 -24.11 -1.78
N VAL A 167 13.64 -24.10 -2.62
CA VAL A 167 12.94 -25.35 -2.98
C VAL A 167 13.84 -26.29 -3.76
N ALA A 168 14.71 -25.77 -4.64
CA ALA A 168 15.66 -26.60 -5.38
C ALA A 168 16.71 -27.26 -4.48
N LEU A 169 17.18 -26.57 -3.43
CA LEU A 169 18.25 -27.03 -2.56
C LEU A 169 17.76 -27.93 -1.44
N ILE A 170 16.68 -27.58 -0.77
CA ILE A 170 16.21 -28.24 0.45
C ILE A 170 14.76 -28.74 0.38
N GLY A 171 14.08 -28.50 -0.74
CA GLY A 171 12.70 -28.95 -0.97
C GLY A 171 11.63 -27.96 -0.46
N ALA A 172 10.37 -28.24 -0.83
CA ALA A 172 9.24 -27.35 -0.53
C ALA A 172 8.84 -27.35 0.96
N ARG A 173 8.93 -28.48 1.66
CA ARG A 173 8.57 -28.55 3.09
C ARG A 173 9.45 -27.71 4.00
N PRO A 174 10.81 -27.77 3.92
CA PRO A 174 11.66 -26.86 4.68
C PRO A 174 11.43 -25.39 4.35
N ALA A 175 11.12 -25.06 3.08
CA ALA A 175 10.76 -23.70 2.68
C ALA A 175 9.49 -23.22 3.40
N LEU A 176 8.45 -24.04 3.50
CA LEU A 176 7.25 -23.75 4.30
C LEU A 176 7.56 -23.64 5.80
N ALA A 177 8.47 -24.47 6.34
CA ALA A 177 8.89 -24.34 7.73
C ALA A 177 9.59 -23.00 8.02
N MET A 178 10.42 -22.53 7.08
CA MET A 178 11.02 -21.20 7.18
C MET A 178 9.96 -20.09 7.23
N ASP A 179 8.91 -20.20 6.44
CA ASP A 179 7.80 -19.22 6.47
C ASP A 179 7.08 -19.24 7.82
N ALA A 180 6.76 -20.42 8.37
CA ALA A 180 6.19 -20.51 9.71
C ALA A 180 7.07 -19.81 10.77
N VAL A 181 8.40 -19.94 10.68
CA VAL A 181 9.36 -19.25 11.56
C VAL A 181 9.30 -17.74 11.33
N THR A 182 9.16 -17.27 10.08
CA THR A 182 9.03 -15.82 9.82
C THR A 182 7.80 -15.21 10.45
N PHE A 183 6.65 -15.92 10.45
CA PHE A 183 5.44 -15.49 11.14
C PHE A 183 5.60 -15.43 12.66
N VAL A 184 6.24 -16.44 13.26
CA VAL A 184 6.54 -16.42 14.70
C VAL A 184 7.45 -15.23 15.03
N ALA A 185 8.51 -15.01 14.27
CA ALA A 185 9.41 -13.90 14.47
C ALA A 185 8.70 -12.54 14.25
N SER A 186 7.82 -12.44 13.26
CA SER A 186 6.97 -11.26 13.04
C SER A 186 6.06 -10.99 14.25
N ALA A 187 5.35 -12.00 14.73
CA ALA A 187 4.49 -11.90 15.91
C ALA A 187 5.28 -11.40 17.15
N LEU A 188 6.47 -11.93 17.38
CA LEU A 188 7.35 -11.51 18.48
C LEU A 188 7.82 -10.06 18.31
N LEU A 189 8.26 -9.67 17.10
CA LEU A 189 8.64 -8.29 16.80
C LEU A 189 7.51 -7.31 17.07
N VAL A 190 6.30 -7.62 16.63
CA VAL A 190 5.11 -6.79 16.87
C VAL A 190 4.75 -6.78 18.35
N ARG A 191 4.72 -7.93 19.03
CA ARG A 191 4.33 -8.07 20.43
C ARG A 191 5.22 -7.28 21.39
N PHE A 192 6.54 -7.33 21.15
CA PHE A 192 7.53 -6.69 22.02
C PHE A 192 8.03 -5.34 21.50
N GLY A 193 7.87 -5.07 20.21
CA GLY A 193 8.36 -3.85 19.58
C GLY A 193 7.35 -2.73 19.47
N THR A 194 6.03 -3.00 19.54
CA THR A 194 4.96 -2.01 19.39
C THR A 194 4.15 -1.84 20.67
N ARG A 195 3.69 -0.62 20.93
CA ARG A 195 2.82 -0.32 22.08
C ARG A 195 1.38 -0.73 21.75
N SER A 196 0.68 -1.27 22.75
CA SER A 196 -0.76 -1.49 22.64
C SER A 196 -1.49 -0.14 22.71
N ARG A 197 -2.40 0.08 21.77
CA ARG A 197 -3.26 1.25 21.72
C ARG A 197 -4.72 0.76 21.73
N PRO A 198 -5.63 1.44 22.43
CA PRO A 198 -7.04 1.06 22.44
C PRO A 198 -7.62 1.06 21.03
N ALA A 199 -8.64 0.26 20.80
CA ALA A 199 -9.38 0.26 19.54
C ALA A 199 -10.02 1.63 19.30
N PRO A 200 -10.08 2.11 18.04
CA PRO A 200 -10.80 3.34 17.73
C PRO A 200 -12.29 3.17 18.03
N ALA A 201 -12.88 4.16 18.70
CA ALA A 201 -14.32 4.17 18.95
C ALA A 201 -15.04 4.62 17.67
N GLY A 202 -15.77 3.73 17.02
CA GLY A 202 -16.64 4.09 15.91
C GLY A 202 -17.17 2.86 15.14
N PRO A 203 -18.39 2.94 14.57
CA PRO A 203 -18.92 1.88 13.74
C PRO A 203 -18.17 1.81 12.40
N ALA A 204 -17.76 0.61 12.01
CA ALA A 204 -17.15 0.37 10.69
C ALA A 204 -18.16 0.75 9.57
N PRO A 205 -17.73 1.52 8.57
CA PRO A 205 -18.61 1.87 7.46
C PRO A 205 -18.95 0.60 6.64
N HIS A 206 -20.22 0.45 6.25
CA HIS A 206 -20.70 -0.70 5.49
C HIS A 206 -19.97 -0.84 4.14
N ALA A 207 -19.07 -1.83 4.03
CA ALA A 207 -18.23 -2.07 2.86
C ALA A 207 -19.04 -2.21 1.55
N VAL A 208 -20.18 -2.90 1.58
CA VAL A 208 -21.05 -3.09 0.41
C VAL A 208 -21.65 -1.77 -0.10
N LYS A 209 -22.05 -0.86 0.81
CA LYS A 209 -22.55 0.47 0.44
C LYS A 209 -21.48 1.30 -0.23
N GLN A 210 -20.26 1.29 0.34
CA GLN A 210 -19.10 1.99 -0.24
C GLN A 210 -18.73 1.46 -1.63
N LEU A 211 -18.78 0.14 -1.83
CA LEU A 211 -18.51 -0.50 -3.10
C LEU A 211 -19.53 -0.09 -4.17
N ARG A 212 -20.82 -0.07 -3.83
CA ARG A 212 -21.89 0.35 -4.73
C ARG A 212 -21.78 1.82 -5.14
N GLU A 213 -21.45 2.70 -4.17
CA GLU A 213 -21.23 4.12 -4.44
C GLU A 213 -19.98 4.37 -5.30
N GLY A 214 -18.90 3.62 -5.04
CA GLY A 214 -17.69 3.61 -5.86
C GLY A 214 -17.99 3.17 -7.30
N ALA A 215 -18.77 2.10 -7.48
CA ALA A 215 -19.16 1.59 -8.80
C ALA A 215 -19.95 2.62 -9.61
N ARG A 216 -20.94 3.29 -9.00
CA ARG A 216 -21.71 4.34 -9.65
C ARG A 216 -20.84 5.52 -10.11
N LEU A 217 -19.87 5.91 -9.29
CA LEU A 217 -18.95 6.99 -9.64
C LEU A 217 -18.04 6.61 -10.82
N VAL A 218 -17.44 5.43 -10.76
CA VAL A 218 -16.48 4.97 -11.77
C VAL A 218 -17.18 4.68 -13.10
N LEU A 219 -18.34 4.04 -13.09
CA LEU A 219 -19.11 3.75 -14.30
C LEU A 219 -19.66 5.02 -14.95
N GLY A 220 -19.95 6.06 -14.16
CA GLY A 220 -20.48 7.34 -14.64
C GLY A 220 -19.44 8.26 -15.31
N ASP A 221 -18.14 8.12 -15.00
CA ASP A 221 -17.08 8.96 -15.57
C ASP A 221 -16.18 8.17 -16.51
N LYS A 222 -16.13 8.58 -17.79
CA LYS A 222 -15.32 7.90 -18.83
C LYS A 222 -13.83 7.88 -18.51
N ALA A 223 -13.28 8.95 -17.89
CA ALA A 223 -11.87 9.05 -17.56
C ALA A 223 -11.51 8.10 -16.42
N ILE A 224 -12.28 8.13 -15.32
CA ILE A 224 -12.07 7.28 -14.15
C ILE A 224 -12.20 5.81 -14.56
N ARG A 225 -13.19 5.45 -15.36
CA ARG A 225 -13.37 4.10 -15.88
C ARG A 225 -12.20 3.65 -16.74
N THR A 226 -11.68 4.50 -17.65
CA THR A 226 -10.53 4.16 -18.50
C THR A 226 -9.28 3.94 -17.67
N LEU A 227 -9.02 4.80 -16.68
CA LEU A 227 -7.89 4.64 -15.75
C LEU A 227 -7.99 3.38 -14.92
N MET A 228 -9.18 3.04 -14.43
CA MET A 228 -9.43 1.80 -13.70
C MET A 228 -9.19 0.56 -14.57
N MET A 229 -9.69 0.56 -15.82
CA MET A 229 -9.46 -0.55 -16.75
C MET A 229 -7.99 -0.70 -17.14
N LEU A 230 -7.24 0.41 -17.28
CA LEU A 230 -5.78 0.38 -17.43
C LEU A 230 -5.11 -0.24 -16.20
N GLY A 231 -5.61 0.04 -14.99
CA GLY A 231 -5.17 -0.62 -13.77
C GLY A 231 -5.40 -2.13 -13.79
N TRP A 232 -6.56 -2.58 -14.26
CA TRP A 232 -6.93 -3.99 -14.33
C TRP A 232 -6.20 -4.80 -15.40
N LEU A 233 -5.53 -4.14 -16.35
CA LEU A 233 -4.74 -4.81 -17.37
C LEU A 233 -3.61 -5.68 -16.78
N ILE A 234 -3.22 -5.43 -15.53
CA ILE A 234 -2.26 -6.25 -14.79
C ILE A 234 -2.68 -7.73 -14.75
N ALA A 235 -3.98 -8.02 -14.76
CA ALA A 235 -4.51 -9.38 -14.76
C ALA A 235 -3.99 -10.21 -15.95
N LEU A 236 -3.70 -9.58 -17.08
CA LEU A 236 -3.26 -10.26 -18.30
C LEU A 236 -1.73 -10.42 -18.37
N TYR A 237 -0.96 -9.41 -17.97
CA TYR A 237 0.49 -9.52 -18.02
C TYR A 237 1.14 -10.14 -16.77
N SER A 238 0.38 -10.44 -15.72
CA SER A 238 0.84 -11.21 -14.55
C SER A 238 0.65 -12.73 -14.70
N ILE A 239 0.05 -13.20 -15.79
CA ILE A 239 -0.18 -14.64 -16.06
C ILE A 239 1.11 -15.47 -15.99
N PRO A 240 2.30 -15.01 -16.46
CA PRO A 240 3.54 -15.76 -16.34
C PRO A 240 3.86 -16.18 -14.91
N GLU A 241 3.49 -15.38 -13.91
CA GLU A 241 3.72 -15.69 -12.49
C GLU A 241 2.91 -16.90 -12.02
N GLY A 242 1.64 -17.00 -12.42
CA GLY A 242 0.73 -18.06 -11.98
C GLY A 242 0.96 -19.42 -12.64
N ILE A 243 1.51 -19.42 -13.85
CA ILE A 243 1.86 -20.65 -14.58
C ILE A 243 3.38 -20.85 -14.70
N ALA A 244 4.15 -20.23 -13.77
CA ALA A 244 5.61 -20.34 -13.75
C ALA A 244 6.09 -21.77 -13.53
N ALA A 245 5.43 -22.56 -12.69
CA ALA A 245 5.80 -23.95 -12.44
C ALA A 245 5.64 -24.84 -13.69
N PRO A 246 4.47 -24.91 -14.36
CA PRO A 246 4.34 -25.67 -15.60
C PRO A 246 5.25 -25.13 -16.73
N TYR A 247 5.46 -23.81 -16.81
CA TYR A 247 6.38 -23.22 -17.80
C TYR A 247 7.84 -23.64 -17.54
N ALA A 248 8.31 -23.57 -16.29
CA ALA A 248 9.65 -23.99 -15.92
C ALA A 248 9.87 -25.50 -16.19
N ALA A 249 8.84 -26.32 -16.03
CA ALA A 249 8.87 -27.75 -16.33
C ALA A 249 9.09 -27.99 -17.83
N THR A 250 8.45 -27.21 -18.72
CA THR A 250 8.70 -27.33 -20.19
C THR A 250 10.13 -27.01 -20.58
N LEU A 251 10.79 -26.11 -19.82
CA LEU A 251 12.19 -25.74 -20.02
C LEU A 251 13.18 -26.68 -19.31
N ARG A 252 12.70 -27.71 -18.59
CA ARG A 252 13.52 -28.58 -17.72
C ARG A 252 14.37 -27.81 -16.71
N GLY A 253 13.89 -26.61 -16.31
CA GLY A 253 14.64 -25.67 -15.48
C GLY A 253 14.40 -25.83 -13.96
N GLY A 254 13.47 -26.71 -13.57
CA GLY A 254 13.18 -27.00 -12.18
C GLY A 254 12.66 -25.82 -11.34
N PRO A 255 12.68 -25.94 -10.01
CA PRO A 255 12.16 -24.93 -9.09
C PRO A 255 12.83 -23.56 -9.18
N THR A 256 14.14 -23.54 -9.42
CA THR A 256 14.91 -22.29 -9.58
C THR A 256 14.41 -21.48 -10.78
N ALA A 257 14.15 -22.14 -11.93
CA ALA A 257 13.62 -21.46 -13.11
C ALA A 257 12.23 -20.85 -12.82
N ALA A 258 11.35 -21.57 -12.12
CA ALA A 258 10.04 -21.03 -11.75
C ALA A 258 10.15 -19.77 -10.87
N GLY A 259 11.02 -19.79 -9.84
CA GLY A 259 11.27 -18.63 -8.99
C GLY A 259 11.85 -17.45 -9.77
N LEU A 260 12.76 -17.68 -10.72
CA LEU A 260 13.33 -16.66 -11.58
C LEU A 260 12.29 -16.08 -12.54
N VAL A 261 11.40 -16.89 -13.10
CA VAL A 261 10.28 -16.43 -13.94
C VAL A 261 9.39 -15.47 -13.15
N ILE A 262 8.99 -15.84 -11.93
CA ILE A 262 8.17 -15.00 -11.05
C ILE A 262 8.90 -13.68 -10.70
N ALA A 263 10.20 -13.75 -10.40
CA ALA A 263 10.98 -12.58 -10.02
C ALA A 263 11.25 -11.62 -11.19
N SER A 264 11.41 -12.13 -12.41
CA SER A 264 11.91 -11.34 -13.57
C SER A 264 11.04 -10.15 -13.92
N GLY A 265 9.71 -10.30 -13.95
CA GLY A 265 8.79 -9.19 -14.19
C GLY A 265 8.89 -8.09 -13.13
N GLN A 266 9.00 -8.50 -11.86
CA GLN A 266 9.14 -7.57 -10.75
C GLN A 266 10.49 -6.85 -10.76
N VAL A 267 11.58 -7.51 -11.18
CA VAL A 267 12.90 -6.89 -11.37
C VAL A 267 12.82 -5.75 -12.37
N GLY A 268 12.20 -5.98 -13.53
CA GLY A 268 12.00 -4.95 -14.54
C GLY A 268 11.27 -3.73 -14.01
N ALA A 269 10.19 -3.94 -13.27
CA ALA A 269 9.40 -2.87 -12.66
C ALA A 269 10.20 -2.09 -11.59
N VAL A 270 10.94 -2.78 -10.72
CA VAL A 270 11.75 -2.16 -9.65
C VAL A 270 12.88 -1.32 -10.23
N LEU A 271 13.58 -1.81 -11.23
CA LEU A 271 14.69 -1.08 -11.87
C LEU A 271 14.20 0.14 -12.66
N ALA A 272 13.07 0.03 -13.34
CA ALA A 272 12.54 1.10 -14.17
C ALA A 272 11.85 2.22 -13.36
N ALA A 273 11.24 1.92 -12.20
CA ALA A 273 10.45 2.88 -11.45
C ALA A 273 11.23 4.14 -11.00
N PRO A 274 12.47 4.09 -10.49
CA PRO A 274 13.24 5.28 -10.13
C PRO A 274 13.57 6.17 -11.33
N VAL A 275 13.90 5.58 -12.47
CA VAL A 275 14.21 6.31 -13.71
C VAL A 275 12.95 7.02 -14.20
N PHE A 276 11.83 6.29 -14.26
CA PHE A 276 10.54 6.83 -14.67
C PHE A 276 10.08 7.99 -13.80
N THR A 277 10.24 7.86 -12.48
CA THR A 277 9.78 8.88 -11.53
C THR A 277 10.71 10.08 -11.41
N LYS A 278 12.01 9.92 -11.66
CA LYS A 278 12.98 11.03 -11.55
C LYS A 278 13.23 11.75 -12.86
N ARG A 279 13.25 11.03 -13.99
CA ARG A 279 13.65 11.56 -15.31
C ARG A 279 12.48 12.02 -16.17
N ILE A 280 11.29 11.48 -15.97
CA ILE A 280 10.12 11.75 -16.81
C ILE A 280 9.16 12.67 -16.08
N GLY A 281 8.81 13.82 -16.68
CA GLY A 281 7.87 14.79 -16.12
C GLY A 281 6.43 14.26 -16.06
N PRO A 282 5.57 14.81 -15.19
CA PRO A 282 4.19 14.31 -14.95
C PRO A 282 3.34 14.26 -16.23
N LEU A 283 3.37 15.27 -17.06
CA LEU A 283 2.60 15.33 -18.32
C LEU A 283 3.08 14.29 -19.33
N THR A 284 4.39 14.11 -19.44
CA THR A 284 5.00 13.11 -20.30
C THR A 284 4.63 11.69 -19.85
N ARG A 285 4.58 11.44 -18.53
CA ARG A 285 4.14 10.13 -17.99
C ARG A 285 2.71 9.81 -18.40
N LEU A 286 1.80 10.79 -18.34
CA LEU A 286 0.40 10.62 -18.77
C LEU A 286 0.30 10.35 -20.27
N ARG A 287 1.14 11.00 -21.09
CA ARG A 287 1.17 10.80 -22.54
C ARG A 287 1.67 9.40 -22.91
N TRP A 288 2.71 8.92 -22.20
CA TRP A 288 3.31 7.60 -22.46
C TRP A 288 2.55 6.44 -21.79
N MET A 289 1.59 6.71 -20.93
CA MET A 289 0.82 5.68 -20.21
C MET A 289 0.18 4.65 -21.14
N GLY A 290 -0.50 5.10 -22.20
CA GLY A 290 -1.12 4.22 -23.19
C GLY A 290 -0.12 3.36 -23.97
N PRO A 291 0.89 3.96 -24.63
CA PRO A 291 1.93 3.20 -25.33
C PRO A 291 2.65 2.19 -24.43
N MET A 292 2.99 2.55 -23.19
CA MET A 292 3.63 1.62 -22.26
C MET A 292 2.71 0.47 -21.85
N ALA A 293 1.41 0.74 -21.66
CA ALA A 293 0.44 -0.31 -21.38
C ALA A 293 0.33 -1.32 -22.56
N VAL A 294 0.40 -0.82 -23.80
CA VAL A 294 0.45 -1.68 -24.99
C VAL A 294 1.74 -2.51 -25.00
N CYS A 295 2.91 -1.87 -24.80
CA CYS A 295 4.21 -2.55 -24.82
C CYS A 295 4.32 -3.60 -23.71
N SER A 296 3.75 -3.37 -22.52
CA SER A 296 3.79 -4.35 -21.42
C SER A 296 3.14 -5.69 -21.77
N CYS A 297 2.10 -5.64 -22.59
CA CYS A 297 1.41 -6.84 -23.07
C CYS A 297 2.01 -7.37 -24.38
N ALA A 298 2.35 -6.48 -25.31
CA ALA A 298 2.82 -6.85 -26.64
C ALA A 298 4.15 -7.64 -26.62
N VAL A 299 5.02 -7.30 -25.69
CA VAL A 299 6.30 -8.00 -25.52
C VAL A 299 6.09 -9.49 -25.17
N LEU A 300 4.99 -9.84 -24.53
CA LEU A 300 4.66 -11.23 -24.20
C LEU A 300 4.29 -12.07 -25.44
N LEU A 301 3.94 -11.45 -26.56
CA LEU A 301 3.72 -12.16 -27.84
C LEU A 301 4.98 -12.88 -28.32
N LEU A 302 6.17 -12.41 -27.92
CA LEU A 302 7.44 -13.07 -28.25
C LEU A 302 7.53 -14.49 -27.67
N MET A 303 6.69 -14.84 -26.69
CA MET A 303 6.62 -16.18 -26.13
C MET A 303 6.07 -17.22 -27.14
N LEU A 304 5.46 -16.79 -28.26
CA LEU A 304 5.09 -17.69 -29.36
C LEU A 304 6.29 -18.42 -29.97
N PHE A 305 7.48 -17.80 -29.92
CA PHE A 305 8.70 -18.42 -30.41
C PHE A 305 9.31 -19.44 -29.45
N GLN A 306 8.66 -19.72 -28.33
CA GLN A 306 9.08 -20.67 -27.28
C GLN A 306 10.56 -20.48 -26.86
N PRO A 307 10.95 -19.27 -26.46
CA PRO A 307 12.35 -18.97 -26.15
C PRO A 307 12.83 -19.74 -24.93
N GLY A 308 14.16 -19.98 -24.85
CA GLY A 308 14.78 -20.54 -23.65
C GLY A 308 14.67 -19.61 -22.43
N LEU A 309 15.00 -20.13 -21.25
CA LEU A 309 14.80 -19.46 -19.94
C LEU A 309 15.37 -18.02 -19.91
N ALA A 310 16.62 -17.82 -20.37
CA ALA A 310 17.28 -16.51 -20.31
C ALA A 310 16.53 -15.44 -21.13
N VAL A 311 16.10 -15.79 -22.35
CA VAL A 311 15.34 -14.88 -23.21
C VAL A 311 13.95 -14.61 -22.62
N SER A 312 13.31 -15.63 -22.06
CA SER A 312 12.01 -15.48 -21.38
C SER A 312 12.09 -14.53 -20.19
N MET A 313 13.14 -14.63 -19.39
CA MET A 313 13.38 -13.70 -18.27
C MET A 313 13.53 -12.25 -18.74
N VAL A 314 14.21 -12.03 -19.86
CA VAL A 314 14.33 -10.68 -20.48
C VAL A 314 12.97 -10.19 -20.96
N ILE A 315 12.17 -11.05 -21.62
CA ILE A 315 10.81 -10.72 -22.07
C ILE A 315 9.93 -10.30 -20.87
N PHE A 316 9.96 -11.08 -19.78
CA PHE A 316 9.17 -10.75 -18.59
C PHE A 316 9.69 -9.49 -17.89
N ALA A 317 10.99 -9.29 -17.80
CA ALA A 317 11.59 -8.06 -17.26
C ALA A 317 11.21 -6.83 -18.10
N LEU A 318 11.18 -6.93 -19.41
CA LEU A 318 10.70 -5.87 -20.31
C LEU A 318 9.21 -5.59 -20.10
N SER A 319 8.37 -6.64 -19.98
CA SER A 319 6.96 -6.49 -19.66
C SER A 319 6.77 -5.73 -18.35
N GLY A 320 7.51 -6.10 -17.29
CA GLY A 320 7.52 -5.40 -16.00
C GLY A 320 8.05 -3.97 -16.09
N THR A 321 9.07 -3.72 -16.91
CA THR A 321 9.58 -2.37 -17.19
C THR A 321 8.50 -1.46 -17.77
N PHE A 322 7.74 -1.94 -18.73
CA PHE A 322 6.64 -1.16 -19.29
C PHE A 322 5.43 -1.07 -18.35
N ALA A 323 5.24 -2.05 -17.48
CA ALA A 323 4.15 -2.05 -16.49
C ALA A 323 4.23 -0.89 -15.47
N ILE A 324 5.35 -0.15 -15.39
CA ILE A 324 5.47 1.07 -14.57
C ILE A 324 4.49 2.17 -14.96
N TYR A 325 3.81 2.09 -16.12
CA TYR A 325 2.69 2.99 -16.45
C TYR A 325 1.61 3.01 -15.36
N GLN A 326 1.48 1.95 -14.57
CA GLN A 326 0.60 1.87 -13.40
C GLN A 326 0.84 3.02 -12.41
N ILE A 327 2.07 3.51 -12.27
CA ILE A 327 2.40 4.66 -11.41
C ILE A 327 1.68 5.91 -11.94
N ALA A 328 1.72 6.13 -13.26
CA ALA A 328 1.03 7.25 -13.88
C ALA A 328 -0.49 7.11 -13.81
N ALA A 329 -1.01 5.89 -14.07
CA ALA A 329 -2.43 5.58 -14.01
C ALA A 329 -2.99 5.81 -12.60
N ASN A 330 -2.32 5.31 -11.56
CA ASN A 330 -2.70 5.52 -10.16
C ASN A 330 -2.67 7.00 -9.76
N THR A 331 -1.63 7.74 -10.17
CA THR A 331 -1.52 9.17 -9.89
C THR A 331 -2.65 9.95 -10.56
N ALA A 332 -2.94 9.66 -11.82
CA ALA A 332 -4.05 10.26 -12.53
C ALA A 332 -5.40 9.90 -11.89
N PHE A 333 -5.61 8.65 -11.49
CA PHE A 333 -6.82 8.19 -10.83
C PHE A 333 -7.09 8.96 -9.54
N VAL A 334 -6.04 9.15 -8.69
CA VAL A 334 -6.13 9.96 -7.46
C VAL A 334 -6.55 11.40 -7.76
N GLN A 335 -6.00 12.01 -8.82
CA GLN A 335 -6.30 13.39 -9.20
C GLN A 335 -7.69 13.56 -9.83
N TRP A 336 -8.19 12.53 -10.51
CA TRP A 336 -9.50 12.58 -11.18
C TRP A 336 -10.66 12.31 -10.23
N VAL A 337 -10.45 11.50 -9.20
CA VAL A 337 -11.50 11.14 -8.25
C VAL A 337 -11.69 12.25 -7.21
N PRO A 338 -12.92 12.73 -6.96
CA PRO A 338 -13.22 13.70 -5.92
C PRO A 338 -12.81 13.20 -4.52
N ASP A 339 -12.22 14.08 -3.68
CA ASP A 339 -11.67 13.73 -2.37
C ASP A 339 -12.65 12.96 -1.48
N LYS A 340 -13.92 13.40 -1.44
CA LYS A 340 -14.99 12.78 -0.64
C LYS A 340 -15.33 11.34 -1.03
N ARG A 341 -14.98 10.90 -2.24
CA ARG A 341 -15.31 9.56 -2.80
C ARG A 341 -14.07 8.76 -3.15
N ARG A 342 -12.87 9.25 -2.82
CA ARG A 342 -11.60 8.63 -3.19
C ARG A 342 -11.47 7.21 -2.62
N ALA A 343 -11.78 7.02 -1.34
CA ALA A 343 -11.72 5.71 -0.69
C ALA A 343 -12.63 4.67 -1.38
N GLN A 344 -13.85 5.06 -1.77
CA GLN A 344 -14.82 4.20 -2.45
C GLN A 344 -14.34 3.76 -3.83
N ALA A 345 -13.80 4.71 -4.62
CA ALA A 345 -13.28 4.44 -5.96
C ALA A 345 -12.03 3.55 -5.91
N PHE A 346 -11.11 3.80 -4.94
CA PHE A 346 -9.94 2.97 -4.73
C PHE A 346 -10.29 1.55 -4.28
N GLY A 347 -11.26 1.41 -3.38
CA GLY A 347 -11.73 0.10 -2.95
C GLY A 347 -12.22 -0.74 -4.12
N LEU A 348 -13.05 -0.16 -5.00
CA LEU A 348 -13.52 -0.84 -6.22
C LEU A 348 -12.34 -1.19 -7.16
N ALA A 349 -11.44 -0.24 -7.40
CA ALA A 349 -10.30 -0.46 -8.28
C ALA A 349 -9.42 -1.60 -7.78
N SER A 350 -9.11 -1.63 -6.47
CA SER A 350 -8.29 -2.67 -5.84
C SER A 350 -8.95 -4.04 -5.88
N ILE A 351 -10.25 -4.13 -5.56
CA ILE A 351 -11.00 -5.39 -5.63
C ILE A 351 -10.98 -5.92 -7.06
N GLY A 352 -11.23 -5.06 -8.06
CA GLY A 352 -11.23 -5.48 -9.45
C GLY A 352 -9.86 -5.94 -9.96
N VAL A 353 -8.76 -5.33 -9.50
CA VAL A 353 -7.40 -5.82 -9.78
C VAL A 353 -7.23 -7.23 -9.23
N VAL A 354 -7.53 -7.45 -7.97
CA VAL A 354 -7.30 -8.73 -7.28
C VAL A 354 -8.18 -9.85 -7.82
N VAL A 355 -9.48 -9.58 -8.00
CA VAL A 355 -10.42 -10.55 -8.57
C VAL A 355 -10.07 -10.83 -10.03
N GLY A 356 -9.71 -9.80 -10.80
CA GLY A 356 -9.29 -9.93 -12.18
C GLY A 356 -8.02 -10.78 -12.33
N GLN A 357 -7.02 -10.57 -11.48
CA GLN A 357 -5.80 -11.38 -11.47
C GLN A 357 -6.10 -12.84 -11.10
N GLY A 358 -6.85 -13.07 -10.02
CA GLY A 358 -7.23 -14.43 -9.63
C GLY A 358 -7.99 -15.18 -10.74
N ALA A 359 -8.97 -14.54 -11.37
CA ALA A 359 -9.72 -15.12 -12.48
C ALA A 359 -8.83 -15.38 -13.71
N ALA A 360 -7.98 -14.43 -14.09
CA ALA A 360 -7.07 -14.59 -15.23
C ALA A 360 -6.07 -15.73 -14.99
N LEU A 361 -5.54 -15.88 -13.77
CA LEU A 361 -4.64 -16.98 -13.41
C LEU A 361 -5.34 -18.35 -13.48
N MET A 362 -6.59 -18.45 -12.99
CA MET A 362 -7.35 -19.69 -13.09
C MET A 362 -7.65 -20.06 -14.55
N LEU A 363 -8.06 -19.09 -15.37
CA LEU A 363 -8.30 -19.31 -16.79
C LEU A 363 -7.03 -19.70 -17.54
N ALA A 364 -5.90 -19.08 -17.21
CA ALA A 364 -4.59 -19.43 -17.76
C ALA A 364 -4.16 -20.84 -17.34
N GLY A 365 -4.43 -21.24 -16.07
CA GLY A 365 -4.20 -22.59 -15.59
C GLY A 365 -5.00 -23.63 -16.37
N VAL A 366 -6.31 -23.40 -16.58
CA VAL A 366 -7.16 -24.27 -17.42
C VAL A 366 -6.61 -24.36 -18.84
N ALA A 367 -6.25 -23.22 -19.45
CA ALA A 367 -5.69 -23.20 -20.80
C ALA A 367 -4.36 -23.95 -20.89
N ALA A 368 -3.52 -23.88 -19.85
CA ALA A 368 -2.22 -24.56 -19.81
C ALA A 368 -2.30 -26.08 -19.63
N GLU A 369 -3.49 -26.65 -19.34
CA GLU A 369 -3.70 -28.11 -19.37
C GLU A 369 -3.74 -28.65 -20.81
N VAL A 370 -4.15 -27.81 -21.77
CA VAL A 370 -4.41 -28.22 -23.17
C VAL A 370 -3.40 -27.61 -24.14
N VAL A 371 -2.90 -26.42 -23.81
CA VAL A 371 -2.03 -25.62 -24.68
C VAL A 371 -0.67 -25.39 -23.98
N PRO A 372 0.46 -25.41 -24.69
CA PRO A 372 1.76 -25.13 -24.10
C PRO A 372 1.77 -23.82 -23.30
N PRO A 373 2.34 -23.80 -22.08
CA PRO A 373 2.33 -22.60 -21.20
C PRO A 373 2.86 -21.35 -21.88
N ALA A 374 3.90 -21.46 -22.73
CA ALA A 374 4.43 -20.33 -23.51
C ALA A 374 3.37 -19.71 -24.43
N THR A 375 2.55 -20.55 -25.09
CA THR A 375 1.46 -20.10 -25.95
C THR A 375 0.35 -19.42 -25.13
N VAL A 376 0.00 -19.93 -23.96
CA VAL A 376 -0.98 -19.29 -23.04
C VAL A 376 -0.50 -17.90 -22.66
N ILE A 377 0.78 -17.73 -22.31
CA ILE A 377 1.38 -16.43 -22.00
C ILE A 377 1.27 -15.50 -23.22
N ALA A 378 1.59 -15.98 -24.41
CA ALA A 378 1.51 -15.18 -25.63
C ALA A 378 0.06 -14.75 -25.96
N LEU A 379 -0.90 -15.66 -25.80
CA LEU A 379 -2.34 -15.36 -26.02
C LEU A 379 -2.82 -14.30 -25.03
N SER A 380 -2.41 -14.40 -23.77
CA SER A 380 -2.72 -13.37 -22.76
C SER A 380 -2.12 -12.01 -23.11
N GLY A 381 -0.87 -12.02 -23.62
CA GLY A 381 -0.21 -10.84 -24.17
C GLY A 381 -0.96 -10.23 -25.36
N GLY A 382 -1.44 -11.07 -26.27
CA GLY A 382 -2.25 -10.65 -27.43
C GLY A 382 -3.56 -10.00 -27.01
N LEU A 383 -4.34 -10.66 -26.13
CA LEU A 383 -5.58 -10.12 -25.57
C LEU A 383 -5.33 -8.81 -24.82
N GLY A 384 -4.26 -8.78 -24.02
CA GLY A 384 -3.82 -7.59 -23.31
C GLY A 384 -3.45 -6.44 -24.24
N THR A 385 -2.76 -6.74 -25.34
CA THR A 385 -2.37 -5.74 -26.37
C THR A 385 -3.59 -5.12 -27.02
N VAL A 386 -4.54 -5.93 -27.47
CA VAL A 386 -5.79 -5.44 -28.08
C VAL A 386 -6.57 -4.57 -27.09
N THR A 387 -6.72 -5.03 -25.85
CA THR A 387 -7.40 -4.29 -24.80
C THR A 387 -6.69 -2.97 -24.48
N ALA A 388 -5.35 -3.00 -24.33
CA ALA A 388 -4.53 -1.83 -24.07
C ALA A 388 -4.60 -0.80 -25.23
N CYS A 389 -4.57 -1.24 -26.48
CA CYS A 389 -4.76 -0.36 -27.65
C CYS A 389 -6.11 0.35 -27.60
N GLY A 390 -7.20 -0.39 -27.35
CA GLY A 390 -8.52 0.20 -27.21
C GLY A 390 -8.62 1.23 -26.09
N LEU A 391 -7.99 0.96 -24.92
CA LEU A 391 -7.93 1.88 -23.79
C LEU A 391 -7.03 3.09 -24.07
N ALA A 392 -5.89 2.89 -24.74
CA ALA A 392 -4.96 3.96 -25.12
C ALA A 392 -5.62 4.94 -26.12
N LEU A 393 -6.38 4.41 -27.10
CA LEU A 393 -7.15 5.23 -28.04
C LEU A 393 -8.24 6.03 -27.30
N ARG A 394 -8.99 5.41 -26.39
CA ARG A 394 -9.99 6.11 -25.56
C ARG A 394 -9.35 7.21 -24.69
N TRP A 395 -8.17 6.93 -24.14
CA TRP A 395 -7.45 7.90 -23.29
C TRP A 395 -7.01 9.15 -24.06
N ARG A 396 -6.60 9.01 -25.34
CA ARG A 396 -6.22 10.16 -26.19
C ARG A 396 -7.33 11.18 -26.39
N HIS A 397 -8.59 10.74 -26.34
CA HIS A 397 -9.76 11.62 -26.49
C HIS A 397 -10.24 12.25 -25.16
N ILE A 398 -9.57 11.97 -24.04
CA ILE A 398 -9.91 12.53 -22.74
C ILE A 398 -9.05 13.79 -22.50
N PRO A 399 -9.68 14.99 -22.35
CA PRO A 399 -8.94 16.22 -22.15
C PRO A 399 -8.15 16.19 -20.83
N PRO A 400 -6.93 16.75 -20.79
CA PRO A 400 -6.07 16.72 -19.59
C PRO A 400 -6.71 17.48 -18.42
N VAL A 401 -6.47 17.01 -17.17
CA VAL A 401 -7.02 17.55 -15.90
C VAL A 401 -6.70 19.02 -15.68
N VAL A 402 -5.58 19.52 -16.24
CA VAL A 402 -5.08 20.89 -16.04
C VAL A 402 -6.14 21.94 -16.35
N GLY A 403 -7.09 21.65 -17.27
CA GLY A 403 -8.19 22.56 -17.59
C GLY A 403 -9.38 22.55 -16.62
N ARG A 404 -9.59 21.46 -15.85
CA ARG A 404 -10.79 21.33 -14.99
C ARG A 404 -10.65 22.05 -13.64
N HIS A 405 -9.46 22.07 -13.05
CA HIS A 405 -9.22 22.82 -11.80
C HIS A 405 -9.17 24.31 -12.05
N THR A 406 -8.54 24.75 -13.13
CA THR A 406 -8.52 26.17 -13.53
C THR A 406 -9.92 26.67 -13.91
N ALA A 407 -10.71 25.87 -14.63
CA ALA A 407 -12.08 26.23 -14.98
C ALA A 407 -13.01 26.29 -13.76
N ARG A 408 -12.85 25.42 -12.75
CA ARG A 408 -13.62 25.49 -11.49
C ARG A 408 -13.22 26.68 -10.63
N HIS A 409 -11.94 27.05 -10.57
CA HIS A 409 -11.48 28.24 -9.87
C HIS A 409 -11.95 29.53 -10.58
N LEU A 410 -11.90 29.58 -11.90
CA LEU A 410 -12.41 30.69 -12.68
C LEU A 410 -13.95 30.83 -12.58
N HIS A 411 -14.70 29.71 -12.63
CA HIS A 411 -16.16 29.73 -12.41
C HIS A 411 -16.55 30.12 -10.98
N GLY A 412 -15.77 29.73 -9.98
CA GLY A 412 -15.94 30.14 -8.59
C GLY A 412 -15.64 31.61 -8.35
N GLN A 413 -14.64 32.18 -9.03
CA GLN A 413 -14.30 33.60 -8.97
C GLN A 413 -15.29 34.47 -9.78
N VAL A 414 -15.74 33.99 -10.94
CA VAL A 414 -16.75 34.69 -11.75
C VAL A 414 -18.11 34.72 -11.03
N ARG A 415 -18.47 33.67 -10.25
CA ARG A 415 -19.68 33.73 -9.40
C ARG A 415 -19.53 34.63 -8.18
N ARG A 416 -18.33 34.83 -7.65
CA ARG A 416 -18.06 35.76 -6.53
C ARG A 416 -17.82 37.21 -7.03
N GLY A 417 -17.55 37.38 -8.31
CA GLY A 417 -17.30 38.69 -8.93
C GLY A 417 -18.46 39.29 -9.69
N ARG A 418 -19.70 38.77 -9.57
CA ARG A 418 -20.86 39.50 -10.06
C ARG A 418 -21.11 40.66 -9.10
N PRO A 419 -20.94 41.92 -9.53
CA PRO A 419 -21.38 43.06 -8.73
C PRO A 419 -22.88 42.90 -8.52
N GLU A 420 -23.30 42.94 -7.25
CA GLU A 420 -24.72 43.12 -6.91
C GLU A 420 -25.22 44.27 -7.71
N ARG A 421 -26.10 44.02 -8.68
CA ARG A 421 -26.85 45.10 -9.36
C ARG A 421 -27.55 45.87 -8.26
N CYS A 422 -27.15 47.13 -8.07
CA CYS A 422 -27.88 48.09 -7.30
C CYS A 422 -29.35 48.04 -7.71
N ARG A 423 -30.20 47.48 -6.86
CA ARG A 423 -31.65 47.73 -6.94
C ARG A 423 -31.87 49.18 -6.59
N PRO A 424 -32.59 49.98 -7.41
CA PRO A 424 -32.96 51.34 -7.03
C PRO A 424 -33.85 51.27 -5.78
N ARG A 425 -33.45 51.96 -4.72
CA ARG A 425 -34.31 52.18 -3.54
C ARG A 425 -35.52 52.98 -3.94
N PRO A 426 -36.73 52.64 -3.46
CA PRO A 426 -37.91 53.48 -3.63
C PRO A 426 -37.74 54.76 -2.82
N ALA A 427 -38.20 55.86 -3.42
CA ALA A 427 -38.18 57.22 -2.88
C ALA A 427 -38.90 57.26 -1.53
N ALA A 428 -38.18 57.66 -0.47
CA ALA A 428 -38.74 57.97 0.83
C ALA A 428 -38.90 59.50 0.97
N SER A 429 -40.09 59.84 1.32
CA SER A 429 -40.71 61.12 1.66
C SER A 429 -39.86 62.11 2.47
N ARG A 430 -40.04 63.37 2.12
CA ARG A 430 -39.57 64.61 2.77
C ARG A 430 -39.99 64.64 4.24
N HIS A 431 -39.10 65.08 5.12
CA HIS A 431 -39.32 65.91 6.31
C HIS A 431 -37.97 66.37 6.92
N PRO A 432 -37.96 67.40 7.83
CA PRO A 432 -37.55 68.74 7.48
C PRO A 432 -36.18 69.13 8.10
N VAL A 433 -35.65 70.27 7.56
CA VAL A 433 -34.42 70.94 7.96
C VAL A 433 -34.47 71.40 9.42
N VAL A 434 -33.46 71.00 10.22
CA VAL A 434 -33.13 71.74 11.47
C VAL A 434 -31.69 72.22 11.34
N ARG A 435 -31.61 73.60 11.48
CA ARG A 435 -30.36 74.38 11.40
C ARG A 435 -29.48 74.16 12.62
N VAL A 436 -28.19 74.03 12.35
CA VAL A 436 -27.09 74.00 13.33
C VAL A 436 -26.57 75.43 13.50
N PRO A 437 -26.24 75.96 14.68
CA PRO A 437 -25.33 77.06 14.84
C PRO A 437 -23.88 76.58 15.03
N ARG A 438 -22.98 77.29 14.34
CA ARG A 438 -21.52 77.25 14.50
C ARG A 438 -21.12 77.94 15.82
N GLN A 439 -20.12 77.35 16.53
CA GLN A 439 -19.03 78.10 17.20
C GLN A 439 -17.97 77.15 17.67
N ALA A 440 -16.79 77.30 17.15
CA ALA A 440 -15.53 77.79 17.71
C ALA A 440 -14.76 76.81 18.56
N GLY A 441 -13.54 76.38 18.06
CA GLY A 441 -12.49 75.74 18.82
C GLY A 441 -11.75 76.73 19.75
N PRO A 442 -10.55 76.52 20.25
CA PRO A 442 -9.65 75.35 20.24
C PRO A 442 -9.06 75.00 21.66
N ASP A 443 -8.14 74.04 21.64
CA ASP A 443 -7.04 73.87 22.61
C ASP A 443 -7.16 73.03 23.91
N ARG A 444 -6.15 72.22 24.04
CA ARG A 444 -5.38 71.66 25.20
C ARG A 444 -5.72 70.31 25.77
N LEU A 445 -4.84 69.42 25.45
CA LEU A 445 -3.84 68.72 26.34
C LEU A 445 -4.33 68.15 27.69
N ILE A 446 -3.93 66.87 27.92
CA ILE A 446 -3.38 66.33 29.16
C ILE A 446 -4.28 65.41 30.01
N ARG A 447 -3.72 64.21 30.23
CA ARG A 447 -3.73 63.26 31.38
C ARG A 447 -4.89 62.28 31.59
N GLN A 448 -4.47 60.99 31.57
CA GLN A 448 -4.95 59.99 32.51
C GLN A 448 -4.81 60.44 33.98
N PRO A 449 -5.48 59.93 35.00
CA PRO A 449 -5.51 58.52 35.40
C PRO A 449 -6.79 58.02 36.13
N ASP A 450 -6.78 56.67 36.31
CA ASP A 450 -7.18 55.87 37.50
C ASP A 450 -8.61 55.83 38.04
N GLN A 451 -8.99 54.59 38.21
CA GLN A 451 -9.57 53.89 39.40
C GLN A 451 -11.06 54.04 39.78
N ALA A 452 -11.56 52.91 40.05
CA ALA A 452 -12.43 52.51 41.19
C ALA A 452 -13.95 52.47 40.96
N GLY A 453 -14.53 51.34 41.29
CA GLY A 453 -15.86 51.31 41.85
C GLY A 453 -16.71 50.04 41.60
N LEU A 454 -16.52 49.04 42.43
CA LEU A 454 -17.51 48.01 42.79
C LEU A 454 -18.69 48.61 43.55
N PRO A 455 -19.87 48.00 43.69
CA PRO A 455 -20.07 46.80 44.56
C PRO A 455 -21.15 45.82 44.04
N ALA A 456 -21.00 44.54 44.33
CA ALA A 456 -21.52 43.68 45.42
C ALA A 456 -23.02 43.33 45.30
N ALA A 457 -23.46 42.11 45.36
CA ALA A 457 -23.67 41.15 46.40
C ALA A 457 -24.51 40.00 45.81
N THR A 458 -24.49 38.85 46.16
CA THR A 458 -24.59 37.88 47.27
C THR A 458 -25.15 36.57 46.67
N ALA A 459 -24.99 35.35 47.06
CA ALA A 459 -24.52 34.65 48.22
C ALA A 459 -24.54 33.11 47.94
N GLY A 460 -23.78 32.40 48.70
CA GLY A 460 -23.98 31.02 49.13
C GLY A 460 -23.33 29.92 48.32
N GLY A 461 -22.49 29.05 48.77
CA GLY A 461 -21.95 28.73 50.06
C GLY A 461 -21.20 27.40 49.99
N ARG A 462 -20.12 27.35 50.77
CA ARG A 462 -19.43 26.20 51.39
C ARG A 462 -18.43 25.37 50.56
N LEU A 463 -17.16 25.56 50.81
CA LEU A 463 -16.26 24.85 51.76
C LEU A 463 -15.77 23.49 51.23
N LEU A 464 -14.52 23.14 51.13
CA LEU A 464 -13.23 23.21 51.85
C LEU A 464 -12.35 22.22 51.02
N LYS A 465 -11.11 22.27 50.77
CA LYS A 465 -9.84 22.48 51.46
C LYS A 465 -8.67 22.22 50.52
N ALA A 466 -7.76 23.14 50.45
CA ALA A 466 -6.34 23.03 50.77
C ALA A 466 -5.40 22.27 49.83
N ALA A 467 -4.51 23.04 49.20
CA ALA A 467 -3.15 22.65 48.78
C ALA A 467 -2.22 22.57 50.03
N PRO A 468 -1.05 21.94 49.93
CA PRO A 468 0.13 22.75 49.62
C PRO A 468 1.28 22.08 48.81
N ARG A 469 2.01 22.92 48.11
CA ARG A 469 3.45 23.11 47.95
C ARG A 469 4.46 21.94 47.95
N SER A 470 5.21 21.89 46.88
CA SER A 470 6.69 21.80 46.72
C SER A 470 7.49 20.77 47.53
N LEU A 471 8.35 20.06 46.78
CA LEU A 471 9.79 19.97 47.08
C LEU A 471 10.50 19.09 46.03
N VAL A 472 11.51 19.66 45.41
CA VAL A 472 12.64 18.98 44.75
C VAL A 472 13.56 18.45 45.86
N PRO A 473 14.20 17.31 45.73
CA PRO A 473 15.64 17.26 45.97
C PRO A 473 16.43 16.47 44.91
N ALA A 474 17.45 17.10 44.33
CA ALA A 474 18.89 16.84 44.47
C ALA A 474 19.39 15.38 44.30
N GLN A 475 20.27 15.23 43.32
CA GLN A 475 21.21 14.11 43.16
C GLN A 475 22.09 13.91 44.40
N PRO A 476 22.64 12.73 44.61
CA PRO A 476 24.02 12.66 45.06
C PRO A 476 24.97 11.84 44.14
N ALA A 477 26.22 12.22 44.29
CA ALA A 477 27.44 11.86 43.61
C ALA A 477 27.85 10.39 43.76
N ALA A 478 28.72 9.99 42.82
CA ALA A 478 29.53 8.76 42.86
C ALA A 478 30.58 8.79 43.99
N PRO A 479 31.10 7.65 44.40
CA PRO A 479 32.51 7.52 44.65
C PRO A 479 33.17 6.27 43.98
N PRO A 480 34.47 6.13 44.11
CA PRO A 480 35.36 5.65 43.04
C PRO A 480 35.92 4.24 43.24
N GLY A 481 36.46 3.72 42.15
CA GLY A 481 37.64 2.87 42.07
C GLY A 481 37.55 1.46 42.65
N ASP A 482 37.82 0.48 41.77
CA ASP A 482 38.95 -0.42 42.03
C ASP A 482 39.33 -1.19 40.75
N THR A 483 40.59 -1.09 40.45
CA THR A 483 41.42 -1.77 39.48
C THR A 483 41.62 -3.23 39.90
N ILE A 484 41.53 -4.21 39.01
CA ILE A 484 42.36 -5.44 38.97
C ILE A 484 42.18 -6.10 37.57
N ALA A 485 43.20 -5.99 36.76
CA ALA A 485 44.17 -6.94 36.24
C ALA A 485 43.64 -8.22 35.52
N ALA A 486 43.96 -8.23 34.22
CA ALA A 486 44.59 -9.30 33.43
C ALA A 486 44.24 -10.78 33.67
N ALA A 487 43.83 -11.42 32.58
CA ALA A 487 44.47 -12.64 32.04
C ALA A 487 43.77 -13.13 30.76
N ALA A 488 44.50 -13.12 29.66
CA ALA A 488 44.30 -14.04 28.58
C ALA A 488 44.91 -15.41 28.91
N PRO A 489 44.45 -16.52 28.37
CA PRO A 489 45.36 -17.32 27.55
C PRO A 489 44.73 -17.83 26.22
N GLU A 490 45.49 -17.67 25.15
CA GLU A 490 46.08 -18.68 24.25
C GLU A 490 45.18 -19.78 23.69
N PHE A 491 45.18 -19.81 22.38
CA PHE A 491 44.87 -20.94 21.49
C PHE A 491 45.84 -22.12 21.72
N PRO A 492 45.44 -23.37 21.37
CA PRO A 492 46.13 -23.98 20.25
C PRO A 492 45.17 -24.61 19.19
N GLY A 493 45.66 -24.57 17.97
CA GLY A 493 45.10 -25.19 16.81
C GLY A 493 45.26 -26.73 16.80
N ASN A 494 44.37 -27.31 16.04
CA ASN A 494 44.60 -28.29 14.95
C ASN A 494 43.39 -28.27 14.05
#